data_40562c37232969dec665b61738f41e98
#
_entry.id   40562c37232969dec665b61738f41e98
#
_cell.length_a   1.000
_cell.length_b   1.000
_cell.length_c   1.000
_cell.angle_alpha   90.00
_cell.angle_beta   90.00
_cell.angle_gamma   90.00
#
_symmetry.space_group_name_H-M   'P 1'
#
loop_
_entity.id
_entity.type
_entity.pdbx_description
1 polymer ?
#
loop_
_entity_poly.entity_id
_entity_poly.type
_entity_poly.pdbx_seq_one_letter_code
_entity_poly.pdbx_strand_id
1 'polypeptide(L)'
;MTKGIIFLLTVFLCSCSNSYSEDVRKPAVAGMFYPGNKEELAGKVDDFLANAEKSDIKGRVFAIIVPHAGYEYSGQIAAYSFKQLEGTDFKKIIIISPSHYVSFDGMSVYNKGAFETPLGIIKIDKELADKIMAKDKRFIFYPEAHLKEHAIEVELPFLQKMYKDKDFKIVPITMGNPEADDIRILSDTLYDVMDKDTLLIISVDLSHYYPYDKAVELDTNSTSAIEHLDAQKMLKDINSHNSEIDAPIAVLGMITLANRYNAKAKIIKYANSGDVAGDKSRVVGYSSIVVYIPSDLQEKGDMIMKVEYLSKEEKVKLLEIAKLSIIEAVTGKRQFFPNVTEEKLKENCGAFVTIKENNELRGCIGYIQAVKPLYETVKDVAKSAAVNDYRFNPVAENELDKLELEISVLTPLKKIKDINEIEVGKHGLVMKQGFNSGLLLPQVATEYNWDKGTFLKETCRKAGLPQDAWKDKSTEIYTFSAEVFGEEK
;
A
#
# COMPACT_ATOMS: atom_id res chain seq x y z
N MET A 1 -63.95 27.25 51.78
CA MET A 1 -63.80 25.87 51.30
C MET A 1 -63.17 25.94 49.93
N THR A 2 -61.87 25.92 49.83
CA THR A 2 -61.11 26.00 48.59
C THR A 2 -60.42 24.63 48.36
N LYS A 3 -60.88 23.90 47.32
CA LYS A 3 -60.31 22.64 46.87
C LYS A 3 -59.08 22.92 46.02
N GLY A 4 -57.91 22.55 46.53
CA GLY A 4 -56.68 22.54 45.74
C GLY A 4 -56.62 21.29 44.82
N ILE A 5 -56.41 21.54 43.53
CA ILE A 5 -56.18 20.52 42.51
C ILE A 5 -54.64 20.33 42.44
N ILE A 6 -54.17 19.14 42.79
CA ILE A 6 -52.75 18.72 42.59
C ILE A 6 -52.62 18.19 41.17
N PHE A 7 -51.85 18.92 40.35
CA PHE A 7 -51.46 18.44 39.00
C PHE A 7 -50.22 17.58 39.13
N LEU A 8 -50.37 16.29 38.87
CA LEU A 8 -49.25 15.35 38.83
C LEU A 8 -48.59 15.47 37.44
N LEU A 9 -47.41 16.09 37.44
CA LEU A 9 -46.58 16.15 36.21
C LEU A 9 -45.84 14.84 36.01
N THR A 10 -46.36 13.99 35.13
CA THR A 10 -45.66 12.76 34.71
C THR A 10 -44.57 13.12 33.73
N VAL A 11 -43.31 13.14 34.19
CA VAL A 11 -42.17 13.29 33.32
C VAL A 11 -41.96 11.95 32.57
N PHE A 12 -42.29 11.92 31.28
CA PHE A 12 -41.90 10.84 30.37
C PHE A 12 -40.40 10.99 30.09
N LEU A 13 -39.58 10.22 30.78
CA LEU A 13 -38.20 9.96 30.37
C LEU A 13 -38.23 9.14 29.09
N CYS A 14 -38.16 9.82 27.95
CA CYS A 14 -37.89 9.19 26.69
C CYS A 14 -36.45 8.67 26.72
N SER A 15 -36.26 7.41 27.08
CA SER A 15 -35.02 6.69 26.87
C SER A 15 -34.83 6.59 25.34
N CYS A 16 -34.04 7.48 24.81
CA CYS A 16 -33.46 7.25 23.47
C CYS A 16 -32.54 6.02 23.58
N SER A 17 -33.14 4.82 23.47
CA SER A 17 -32.41 3.67 23.03
C SER A 17 -31.93 3.98 21.61
N ASN A 18 -30.65 4.31 21.48
CA ASN A 18 -29.97 4.23 20.18
C ASN A 18 -30.12 2.78 19.69
N SER A 19 -31.17 2.53 18.93
CA SER A 19 -31.30 1.31 18.15
C SER A 19 -30.30 1.44 17.01
N TYR A 20 -29.08 0.99 17.25
CA TYR A 20 -28.20 0.58 16.18
C TYR A 20 -28.81 -0.67 15.52
N SER A 21 -29.82 -0.50 14.69
CA SER A 21 -30.16 -1.49 13.66
C SER A 21 -29.16 -1.31 12.52
N GLU A 22 -27.91 -1.53 12.84
CA GLU A 22 -26.85 -1.34 11.87
C GLU A 22 -26.69 -2.55 11.00
N ASP A 23 -26.28 -2.32 9.77
CA ASP A 23 -25.85 -3.25 8.75
C ASP A 23 -24.75 -4.20 9.27
N VAL A 24 -25.11 -5.11 10.18
CA VAL A 24 -24.19 -6.12 10.71
C VAL A 24 -24.18 -7.31 9.77
N ARG A 25 -23.05 -7.54 9.13
CA ARG A 25 -22.83 -8.72 8.32
C ARG A 25 -22.76 -9.95 9.23
N LYS A 26 -23.74 -10.82 9.11
CA LYS A 26 -23.85 -12.07 9.89
C LYS A 26 -22.83 -13.11 9.42
N PRO A 27 -22.40 -14.04 10.31
CA PRO A 27 -21.50 -15.12 9.90
C PRO A 27 -22.14 -15.96 8.79
N ALA A 28 -21.35 -16.23 7.74
CA ALA A 28 -21.80 -17.08 6.63
C ALA A 28 -21.38 -18.53 6.80
N VAL A 29 -20.29 -18.82 7.52
CA VAL A 29 -19.68 -20.15 7.61
C VAL A 29 -19.48 -20.65 9.04
N ALA A 30 -20.07 -19.98 10.04
CA ALA A 30 -20.10 -20.46 11.43
C ALA A 30 -20.83 -21.81 11.52
N GLY A 31 -20.25 -22.77 12.22
CA GLY A 31 -20.74 -24.15 12.31
C GLY A 31 -20.38 -25.03 11.08
N MET A 32 -19.69 -24.46 10.08
CA MET A 32 -19.19 -25.19 8.90
C MET A 32 -17.66 -25.11 8.77
N PHE A 33 -17.09 -23.90 8.70
CA PHE A 33 -15.64 -23.71 8.58
C PHE A 33 -14.96 -23.59 9.94
N TYR A 34 -15.70 -23.16 10.95
CA TYR A 34 -15.26 -23.06 12.33
C TYR A 34 -16.45 -23.25 13.29
N PRO A 35 -16.22 -23.57 14.59
CA PRO A 35 -17.30 -23.82 15.52
C PRO A 35 -18.32 -22.68 15.61
N GLY A 36 -19.62 -23.01 15.54
CA GLY A 36 -20.71 -22.04 15.67
C GLY A 36 -20.99 -21.64 17.11
N ASN A 37 -20.47 -22.38 18.09
CA ASN A 37 -20.60 -22.09 19.51
C ASN A 37 -19.43 -21.20 19.99
N LYS A 38 -19.72 -20.20 20.81
CA LYS A 38 -18.75 -19.21 21.29
C LYS A 38 -17.60 -19.82 22.09
N GLU A 39 -17.93 -20.67 23.04
CA GLU A 39 -16.98 -21.29 23.95
C GLU A 39 -16.06 -22.25 23.21
N GLU A 40 -16.63 -23.05 22.33
CA GLU A 40 -15.92 -24.01 21.49
C GLU A 40 -14.96 -23.29 20.53
N LEU A 41 -15.46 -22.24 19.85
CA LEU A 41 -14.63 -21.42 18.95
C LEU A 41 -13.49 -20.76 19.70
N ALA A 42 -13.77 -20.14 20.86
CA ALA A 42 -12.75 -19.52 21.69
C ALA A 42 -11.66 -20.49 22.12
N GLY A 43 -12.05 -21.68 22.57
CA GLY A 43 -11.11 -22.76 22.95
C GLY A 43 -10.30 -23.26 21.76
N LYS A 44 -10.93 -23.46 20.60
CA LYS A 44 -10.25 -23.91 19.38
C LYS A 44 -9.17 -22.93 18.91
N VAL A 45 -9.46 -21.61 18.93
CA VAL A 45 -8.49 -20.59 18.56
C VAL A 45 -7.36 -20.49 19.61
N ASP A 46 -7.69 -20.60 20.90
CA ASP A 46 -6.68 -20.64 21.97
C ASP A 46 -5.72 -21.83 21.80
N ASP A 47 -6.24 -23.00 21.47
CA ASP A 47 -5.43 -24.21 21.24
C ASP A 47 -4.50 -24.01 20.02
N PHE A 48 -5.01 -23.48 18.92
CA PHE A 48 -4.18 -23.18 17.74
C PHE A 48 -3.05 -22.19 18.07
N LEU A 49 -3.35 -21.09 18.79
CA LEU A 49 -2.35 -20.09 19.16
C LEU A 49 -1.35 -20.65 20.20
N ALA A 50 -1.77 -21.53 21.10
CA ALA A 50 -0.87 -22.19 22.06
C ALA A 50 0.10 -23.17 21.36
N ASN A 51 -0.35 -23.85 20.32
CA ASN A 51 0.46 -24.78 19.53
C ASN A 51 1.33 -24.09 18.46
N ALA A 52 1.13 -22.81 18.22
CA ALA A 52 1.95 -22.04 17.30
C ALA A 52 3.17 -21.45 18.01
N GLU A 53 4.33 -21.59 17.38
CA GLU A 53 5.60 -21.06 17.89
C GLU A 53 5.82 -19.61 17.46
N LYS A 54 6.44 -18.82 18.33
CA LYS A 54 6.90 -17.48 18.00
C LYS A 54 8.27 -17.53 17.36
N SER A 55 8.40 -16.97 16.16
CA SER A 55 9.66 -16.84 15.46
C SER A 55 10.42 -15.59 15.90
N ASP A 56 11.74 -15.62 15.81
CA ASP A 56 12.58 -14.43 16.01
C ASP A 56 12.44 -13.50 14.78
N ILE A 57 11.49 -12.57 14.85
CA ILE A 57 11.29 -11.52 13.84
C ILE A 57 12.01 -10.25 14.31
N LYS A 58 13.14 -9.94 13.66
CA LYS A 58 13.94 -8.75 13.99
C LYS A 58 13.43 -7.52 13.26
N GLY A 59 12.24 -7.07 13.64
CA GLY A 59 11.60 -5.93 12.99
C GLY A 59 10.14 -5.77 13.36
N ARG A 60 9.52 -4.72 12.83
CA ARG A 60 8.10 -4.44 12.99
C ARG A 60 7.30 -5.16 11.91
N VAL A 61 6.46 -6.11 12.31
CA VAL A 61 5.48 -6.73 11.41
C VAL A 61 4.49 -5.64 10.96
N PHE A 62 4.18 -5.60 9.67
CA PHE A 62 3.12 -4.74 9.13
C PHE A 62 2.14 -5.49 8.24
N ALA A 63 2.51 -6.70 7.76
CA ALA A 63 1.58 -7.55 7.04
C ALA A 63 1.79 -9.03 7.40
N ILE A 64 0.70 -9.80 7.29
CA ILE A 64 0.72 -11.25 7.36
C ILE A 64 -0.07 -11.85 6.20
N ILE A 65 0.34 -13.03 5.78
CA ILE A 65 -0.40 -13.89 4.86
C ILE A 65 -0.90 -15.08 5.64
N VAL A 66 -2.18 -15.42 5.47
CA VAL A 66 -2.88 -16.49 6.19
C VAL A 66 -3.81 -17.26 5.26
N PRO A 67 -3.96 -18.57 5.45
CA PRO A 67 -4.90 -19.39 4.68
C PRO A 67 -6.31 -19.32 5.27
N HIS A 68 -7.34 -19.54 4.43
CA HIS A 68 -8.75 -19.37 4.81
C HIS A 68 -9.64 -20.59 4.61
N ALA A 69 -9.07 -21.78 4.44
CA ALA A 69 -9.86 -23.00 4.49
C ALA A 69 -10.52 -23.21 5.86
N GLY A 70 -11.37 -24.21 6.00
CA GLY A 70 -11.96 -24.57 7.28
C GLY A 70 -10.89 -24.85 8.35
N TYR A 71 -11.18 -24.48 9.60
CA TYR A 71 -10.24 -24.57 10.74
C TYR A 71 -9.62 -25.95 10.95
N GLU A 72 -10.32 -27.01 10.57
CA GLU A 72 -9.80 -28.37 10.63
C GLU A 72 -8.60 -28.59 9.70
N TYR A 73 -8.52 -27.82 8.61
CA TYR A 73 -7.46 -27.94 7.61
C TYR A 73 -6.37 -26.88 7.78
N SER A 74 -6.77 -25.61 7.85
CA SER A 74 -5.83 -24.48 7.78
C SER A 74 -5.70 -23.68 9.09
N GLY A 75 -6.60 -23.87 10.07
CA GLY A 75 -6.63 -23.04 11.28
C GLY A 75 -5.31 -23.06 12.07
N GLN A 76 -4.65 -24.23 12.19
CA GLN A 76 -3.35 -24.32 12.83
C GLN A 76 -2.26 -23.56 12.02
N ILE A 77 -2.33 -23.60 10.69
CA ILE A 77 -1.38 -22.87 9.84
C ILE A 77 -1.60 -21.37 9.95
N ALA A 78 -2.85 -20.88 9.90
CA ALA A 78 -3.17 -19.47 10.13
C ALA A 78 -2.62 -18.97 11.47
N ALA A 79 -2.77 -19.76 12.53
CA ALA A 79 -2.30 -19.43 13.88
C ALA A 79 -0.80 -19.09 13.94
N TYR A 80 0.04 -19.68 13.10
CA TYR A 80 1.47 -19.37 13.07
C TYR A 80 1.75 -17.91 12.67
N SER A 81 1.00 -17.32 11.73
CA SER A 81 1.12 -15.88 11.41
C SER A 81 0.52 -15.01 12.52
N PHE A 82 -0.66 -15.35 13.01
CA PHE A 82 -1.28 -14.61 14.11
C PHE A 82 -0.42 -14.59 15.37
N LYS A 83 0.25 -15.70 15.71
CA LYS A 83 1.17 -15.78 16.86
C LYS A 83 2.29 -14.75 16.80
N GLN A 84 2.74 -14.35 15.61
CA GLN A 84 3.79 -13.34 15.45
C GLN A 84 3.31 -11.92 15.83
N LEU A 85 2.00 -11.70 15.89
CA LEU A 85 1.39 -10.44 16.30
C LEU A 85 1.26 -10.28 17.83
N GLU A 86 1.64 -11.29 18.61
CA GLU A 86 1.54 -11.26 20.08
C GLU A 86 2.41 -10.12 20.65
N GLY A 87 1.79 -9.25 21.43
CA GLY A 87 2.42 -8.05 21.98
C GLY A 87 2.30 -6.80 21.11
N THR A 88 1.73 -6.88 19.91
CA THR A 88 1.42 -5.72 19.07
C THR A 88 0.10 -5.05 19.50
N ASP A 89 -0.13 -3.81 19.02
CA ASP A 89 -1.31 -3.02 19.37
C ASP A 89 -1.89 -2.28 18.15
N PHE A 90 -2.18 -3.03 17.10
CA PHE A 90 -2.79 -2.47 15.89
C PHE A 90 -4.22 -1.98 16.16
N LYS A 91 -4.55 -0.79 15.66
CA LYS A 91 -5.87 -0.15 15.79
C LYS A 91 -6.71 -0.32 14.54
N LYS A 92 -6.06 -0.50 13.39
CA LYS A 92 -6.65 -0.61 12.06
C LYS A 92 -6.15 -1.87 11.40
N ILE A 93 -7.05 -2.68 10.86
CA ILE A 93 -6.68 -3.93 10.21
C ILE A 93 -7.35 -3.97 8.84
N ILE A 94 -6.56 -3.91 7.78
CA ILE A 94 -7.03 -4.10 6.40
C ILE A 94 -6.91 -5.58 6.10
N ILE A 95 -8.01 -6.20 5.66
CA ILE A 95 -8.04 -7.63 5.30
C ILE A 95 -8.45 -7.75 3.84
N ILE A 96 -7.58 -8.35 3.03
CA ILE A 96 -7.81 -8.51 1.60
C ILE A 96 -7.96 -10.00 1.29
N SER A 97 -8.99 -10.36 0.52
CA SER A 97 -9.34 -11.73 0.16
C SER A 97 -9.75 -11.87 -1.30
N PRO A 98 -9.75 -13.08 -1.86
CA PRO A 98 -10.45 -13.36 -3.13
C PRO A 98 -11.96 -13.21 -3.00
N SER A 99 -12.68 -13.29 -4.12
CA SER A 99 -14.14 -13.44 -4.18
C SER A 99 -14.50 -14.82 -4.72
N HIS A 100 -14.97 -15.71 -3.85
CA HIS A 100 -15.32 -17.09 -4.23
C HIS A 100 -16.73 -17.22 -4.81
N TYR A 101 -17.64 -16.30 -4.51
CA TYR A 101 -19.07 -16.47 -4.79
C TYR A 101 -19.61 -15.47 -5.79
N VAL A 102 -18.95 -14.33 -5.97
CA VAL A 102 -19.48 -13.22 -6.79
C VAL A 102 -18.39 -12.70 -7.71
N SER A 103 -18.69 -12.66 -9.02
CA SER A 103 -17.81 -12.02 -10.01
C SER A 103 -18.23 -10.56 -10.18
N PHE A 104 -17.28 -9.63 -10.08
CA PHE A 104 -17.48 -8.21 -10.28
C PHE A 104 -16.14 -7.54 -10.68
N ASP A 105 -16.17 -6.35 -11.22
CA ASP A 105 -14.98 -5.62 -11.62
C ASP A 105 -14.50 -4.71 -10.48
N GLY A 106 -13.21 -4.73 -10.18
CA GLY A 106 -12.58 -3.91 -9.17
C GLY A 106 -12.38 -4.60 -7.81
N MET A 107 -12.27 -3.80 -6.78
CA MET A 107 -12.00 -4.21 -5.40
C MET A 107 -13.13 -3.71 -4.51
N SER A 108 -13.91 -4.64 -3.92
CA SER A 108 -15.02 -4.25 -3.06
C SER A 108 -14.54 -3.93 -1.65
N VAL A 109 -14.69 -2.68 -1.23
CA VAL A 109 -14.39 -2.20 0.12
C VAL A 109 -15.68 -2.13 0.93
N TYR A 110 -15.76 -2.88 2.03
CA TYR A 110 -16.91 -2.82 2.92
C TYR A 110 -16.76 -1.66 3.91
N ASN A 111 -17.55 -0.58 3.73
CA ASN A 111 -17.32 0.70 4.42
C ASN A 111 -18.41 1.08 5.44
N LYS A 112 -19.24 0.14 5.89
CA LYS A 112 -20.32 0.44 6.85
C LYS A 112 -20.59 -0.70 7.83
N GLY A 113 -21.15 -0.34 9.01
CA GLY A 113 -21.64 -1.30 9.99
C GLY A 113 -20.54 -2.12 10.66
N ALA A 114 -20.71 -3.42 10.68
CA ALA A 114 -19.84 -4.34 11.39
C ALA A 114 -19.90 -5.76 10.83
N PHE A 115 -18.93 -6.60 11.21
CA PHE A 115 -18.94 -8.05 11.00
C PHE A 115 -19.21 -8.74 12.32
N GLU A 116 -20.00 -9.80 12.30
CA GLU A 116 -20.31 -10.65 13.47
C GLU A 116 -19.66 -12.01 13.33
N THR A 117 -19.16 -12.52 14.45
CA THR A 117 -18.75 -13.91 14.65
C THR A 117 -19.40 -14.43 15.93
N PRO A 118 -19.36 -15.73 16.23
CA PRO A 118 -19.81 -16.23 17.55
C PRO A 118 -19.09 -15.57 18.74
N LEU A 119 -17.89 -15.01 18.56
CA LEU A 119 -17.15 -14.30 19.61
C LEU A 119 -17.61 -12.86 19.83
N GLY A 120 -18.38 -12.28 18.91
CA GLY A 120 -18.92 -10.93 19.00
C GLY A 120 -18.76 -10.11 17.73
N ILE A 121 -18.94 -8.81 17.87
CA ILE A 121 -18.98 -7.84 16.75
C ILE A 121 -17.65 -7.13 16.61
N ILE A 122 -17.19 -6.95 15.37
CA ILE A 122 -16.04 -6.12 15.00
C ILE A 122 -16.53 -4.99 14.11
N LYS A 123 -16.24 -3.76 14.49
CA LYS A 123 -16.65 -2.56 13.76
C LYS A 123 -15.81 -2.33 12.51
N ILE A 124 -16.44 -1.79 11.46
CA ILE A 124 -15.75 -1.31 10.27
C ILE A 124 -15.09 0.03 10.58
N ASP A 125 -13.85 0.22 10.11
CA ASP A 125 -13.21 1.52 10.06
C ASP A 125 -13.70 2.29 8.82
N LYS A 126 -14.86 2.95 8.99
CA LYS A 126 -15.49 3.68 7.88
C LYS A 126 -14.59 4.78 7.34
N GLU A 127 -13.86 5.49 8.21
CA GLU A 127 -13.00 6.59 7.79
C GLU A 127 -11.85 6.08 6.90
N LEU A 128 -11.19 5.00 7.31
CA LEU A 128 -10.13 4.39 6.51
C LEU A 128 -10.68 3.77 5.21
N ALA A 129 -11.83 3.10 5.28
CA ALA A 129 -12.49 2.54 4.11
C ALA A 129 -12.85 3.61 3.07
N ASP A 130 -13.43 4.74 3.51
CA ASP A 130 -13.76 5.86 2.63
C ASP A 130 -12.49 6.51 2.02
N LYS A 131 -11.39 6.61 2.78
CA LYS A 131 -10.09 7.07 2.27
C LYS A 131 -9.55 6.16 1.16
N ILE A 132 -9.66 4.84 1.33
CA ILE A 132 -9.28 3.86 0.32
C ILE A 132 -10.12 4.03 -0.94
N MET A 133 -11.45 4.10 -0.78
CA MET A 133 -12.37 4.25 -1.91
C MET A 133 -12.18 5.55 -2.69
N ALA A 134 -11.73 6.61 -2.04
CA ALA A 134 -11.46 7.89 -2.68
C ALA A 134 -10.18 7.90 -3.54
N LYS A 135 -9.32 6.86 -3.45
CA LYS A 135 -8.03 6.83 -4.16
C LYS A 135 -8.16 6.45 -5.64
N ASP A 136 -9.07 5.53 -5.95
CA ASP A 136 -9.29 5.09 -7.34
C ASP A 136 -10.70 4.54 -7.53
N LYS A 137 -11.26 4.71 -8.73
CA LYS A 137 -12.58 4.18 -9.12
C LYS A 137 -12.67 2.65 -9.10
N ARG A 138 -11.54 1.94 -9.05
CA ARG A 138 -11.48 0.48 -8.91
C ARG A 138 -11.90 0.03 -7.50
N PHE A 139 -11.83 0.90 -6.49
CA PHE A 139 -12.37 0.64 -5.17
C PHE A 139 -13.84 1.00 -5.14
N ILE A 140 -14.70 0.01 -5.02
CA ILE A 140 -16.15 0.18 -5.03
C ILE A 140 -16.80 -0.35 -3.74
N PHE A 141 -17.99 0.09 -3.43
CA PHE A 141 -18.83 -0.54 -2.41
C PHE A 141 -19.77 -1.54 -3.09
N TYR A 142 -19.46 -2.81 -2.98
CA TYR A 142 -20.27 -3.90 -3.53
C TYR A 142 -20.52 -4.98 -2.45
N PRO A 143 -21.47 -4.72 -1.52
CA PRO A 143 -21.65 -5.54 -0.32
C PRO A 143 -21.98 -7.00 -0.62
N GLU A 144 -22.61 -7.32 -1.77
CA GLU A 144 -22.93 -8.67 -2.20
C GLU A 144 -21.69 -9.57 -2.27
N ALA A 145 -20.53 -9.01 -2.60
CA ALA A 145 -19.25 -9.73 -2.62
C ALA A 145 -18.84 -10.24 -1.23
N HIS A 146 -19.33 -9.62 -0.16
CA HIS A 146 -18.99 -9.98 1.22
C HIS A 146 -20.00 -10.87 1.92
N LEU A 147 -21.27 -10.92 1.44
CA LEU A 147 -22.35 -11.57 2.19
C LEU A 147 -22.11 -13.06 2.47
N LYS A 148 -21.59 -13.79 1.48
CA LYS A 148 -21.30 -15.23 1.58
C LYS A 148 -19.82 -15.53 1.64
N GLU A 149 -18.96 -14.50 1.48
CA GLU A 149 -17.52 -14.69 1.43
C GLU A 149 -16.96 -15.09 2.80
N HIS A 150 -16.19 -16.16 2.81
CA HIS A 150 -15.67 -16.76 4.04
C HIS A 150 -14.24 -16.36 4.35
N ALA A 151 -13.44 -15.98 3.32
CA ALA A 151 -12.01 -15.80 3.48
C ALA A 151 -11.63 -14.69 4.47
N ILE A 152 -12.41 -13.61 4.56
CA ILE A 152 -12.22 -12.60 5.60
C ILE A 152 -12.78 -13.08 6.94
N GLU A 153 -13.94 -13.76 6.92
CA GLU A 153 -14.66 -14.14 8.11
C GLU A 153 -13.86 -15.10 9.01
N VAL A 154 -13.17 -16.06 8.43
CA VAL A 154 -12.41 -17.06 9.19
C VAL A 154 -11.19 -16.48 9.91
N GLU A 155 -10.71 -15.30 9.51
CA GLU A 155 -9.60 -14.60 10.18
C GLU A 155 -10.05 -13.85 11.44
N LEU A 156 -11.33 -13.46 11.49
CA LEU A 156 -11.85 -12.59 12.55
C LEU A 156 -11.77 -13.18 13.95
N PRO A 157 -12.05 -14.48 14.19
CA PRO A 157 -11.90 -15.05 15.53
C PRO A 157 -10.48 -15.00 16.09
N PHE A 158 -9.45 -15.14 15.24
CA PHE A 158 -8.07 -14.96 15.65
C PHE A 158 -7.81 -13.53 16.13
N LEU A 159 -8.27 -12.53 15.39
CA LEU A 159 -8.14 -11.12 15.77
C LEU A 159 -8.88 -10.82 17.08
N GLN A 160 -10.10 -11.34 17.24
CA GLN A 160 -10.89 -11.15 18.47
C GLN A 160 -10.21 -11.77 19.70
N LYS A 161 -9.48 -12.87 19.53
CA LYS A 161 -8.69 -13.48 20.61
C LYS A 161 -7.40 -12.71 20.89
N MET A 162 -6.66 -12.34 19.85
CA MET A 162 -5.39 -11.60 19.96
C MET A 162 -5.58 -10.21 20.57
N TYR A 163 -6.68 -9.54 20.22
CA TYR A 163 -6.96 -8.16 20.61
C TYR A 163 -8.19 -8.03 21.55
N LYS A 164 -8.48 -9.08 22.36
CA LYS A 164 -9.68 -9.19 23.21
C LYS A 164 -9.99 -7.95 24.02
N ASP A 165 -8.95 -7.30 24.58
CA ASP A 165 -9.09 -6.14 25.46
C ASP A 165 -8.66 -4.82 24.77
N LYS A 166 -8.61 -4.81 23.44
CA LYS A 166 -8.16 -3.69 22.63
C LYS A 166 -9.26 -3.20 21.69
N ASP A 167 -9.28 -1.90 21.46
CA ASP A 167 -10.19 -1.30 20.49
C ASP A 167 -9.50 -1.31 19.10
N PHE A 168 -10.01 -2.14 18.20
CA PHE A 168 -9.56 -2.19 16.82
C PHE A 168 -10.74 -2.23 15.85
N LYS A 169 -10.51 -1.79 14.63
CA LYS A 169 -11.49 -1.81 13.56
C LYS A 169 -10.90 -2.46 12.31
N ILE A 170 -11.77 -2.95 11.44
CA ILE A 170 -11.36 -3.61 10.21
C ILE A 170 -11.81 -2.86 8.95
N VAL A 171 -11.07 -3.03 7.87
CA VAL A 171 -11.48 -2.68 6.51
C VAL A 171 -11.42 -3.95 5.65
N PRO A 172 -12.55 -4.61 5.43
CA PRO A 172 -12.64 -5.76 4.54
C PRO A 172 -12.56 -5.32 3.07
N ILE A 173 -11.69 -5.97 2.30
CA ILE A 173 -11.54 -5.75 0.86
C ILE A 173 -11.61 -7.11 0.15
N THR A 174 -12.57 -7.28 -0.76
CA THR A 174 -12.68 -8.49 -1.56
C THR A 174 -12.30 -8.18 -3.00
N MET A 175 -11.37 -8.98 -3.56
CA MET A 175 -10.85 -8.80 -4.92
C MET A 175 -11.83 -9.37 -5.94
N GLY A 176 -12.27 -8.53 -6.88
CA GLY A 176 -13.05 -8.98 -8.06
C GLY A 176 -12.15 -9.38 -9.23
N ASN A 177 -12.69 -9.24 -10.45
CA ASN A 177 -11.95 -9.53 -11.69
C ASN A 177 -10.75 -8.59 -11.79
N PRO A 178 -9.52 -9.12 -11.94
CA PRO A 178 -8.31 -8.32 -11.93
C PRO A 178 -8.09 -7.60 -13.26
N GLU A 179 -7.53 -6.40 -13.18
CA GLU A 179 -6.92 -5.69 -14.30
C GLU A 179 -5.41 -5.51 -14.07
N ALA A 180 -4.66 -5.27 -15.14
CA ALA A 180 -3.20 -5.16 -15.05
C ALA A 180 -2.72 -4.07 -14.08
N ASP A 181 -3.47 -2.96 -13.98
CA ASP A 181 -3.14 -1.82 -13.12
C ASP A 181 -3.50 -2.02 -11.65
N ASP A 182 -4.31 -3.03 -11.30
CA ASP A 182 -4.79 -3.23 -9.92
C ASP A 182 -3.66 -3.45 -8.92
N ILE A 183 -2.55 -4.08 -9.35
CA ILE A 183 -1.36 -4.27 -8.50
C ILE A 183 -0.80 -2.91 -8.06
N ARG A 184 -0.65 -1.99 -9.00
CA ARG A 184 -0.14 -0.63 -8.75
C ARG A 184 -1.13 0.17 -7.92
N ILE A 185 -2.40 0.20 -8.33
CA ILE A 185 -3.48 0.91 -7.63
C ILE A 185 -3.57 0.47 -6.17
N LEU A 186 -3.57 -0.84 -5.92
CA LEU A 186 -3.61 -1.39 -4.57
C LEU A 186 -2.37 -1.00 -3.76
N SER A 187 -1.17 -1.21 -4.32
CA SER A 187 0.09 -0.87 -3.65
C SER A 187 0.20 0.62 -3.32
N ASP A 188 -0.14 1.50 -4.27
CA ASP A 188 -0.11 2.95 -4.08
C ASP A 188 -1.11 3.40 -3.00
N THR A 189 -2.33 2.86 -3.07
CA THR A 189 -3.38 3.15 -2.08
C THR A 189 -2.97 2.71 -0.68
N LEU A 190 -2.50 1.47 -0.52
CA LEU A 190 -2.05 0.95 0.77
C LEU A 190 -0.87 1.77 1.32
N TYR A 191 0.08 2.14 0.45
CA TYR A 191 1.20 3.00 0.84
C TYR A 191 0.74 4.35 1.40
N ASP A 192 -0.32 4.93 0.80
CA ASP A 192 -0.84 6.23 1.19
C ASP A 192 -1.67 6.21 2.48
N VAL A 193 -2.40 5.12 2.75
CA VAL A 193 -3.37 5.07 3.86
C VAL A 193 -2.88 4.33 5.10
N MET A 194 -1.89 3.43 4.96
CA MET A 194 -1.36 2.68 6.09
C MET A 194 -0.41 3.54 6.94
N ASP A 195 -0.50 3.37 8.24
CA ASP A 195 0.39 3.95 9.24
C ASP A 195 0.94 2.86 10.18
N LYS A 196 1.72 3.27 11.20
CA LYS A 196 2.32 2.32 12.16
C LYS A 196 1.30 1.49 12.95
N ASP A 197 0.06 1.98 13.06
CA ASP A 197 -1.03 1.35 13.81
C ASP A 197 -1.93 0.50 12.90
N THR A 198 -1.55 0.35 11.63
CA THR A 198 -2.29 -0.42 10.61
C THR A 198 -1.60 -1.74 10.32
N LEU A 199 -2.35 -2.85 10.42
CA LEU A 199 -1.95 -4.19 9.98
C LEU A 199 -2.61 -4.51 8.64
N LEU A 200 -1.86 -5.11 7.72
CA LEU A 200 -2.38 -5.70 6.50
C LEU A 200 -2.46 -7.22 6.65
N ILE A 201 -3.61 -7.81 6.36
CA ILE A 201 -3.80 -9.26 6.28
C ILE A 201 -4.18 -9.60 4.84
N ILE A 202 -3.41 -10.49 4.24
CA ILE A 202 -3.76 -11.10 2.96
C ILE A 202 -4.23 -12.53 3.25
N SER A 203 -5.52 -12.74 3.08
CA SER A 203 -6.17 -14.04 3.29
C SER A 203 -6.23 -14.79 1.97
N VAL A 204 -5.38 -15.80 1.83
CA VAL A 204 -5.24 -16.56 0.58
C VAL A 204 -4.83 -18.01 0.84
N ASP A 205 -5.42 -18.93 0.07
CA ASP A 205 -4.93 -20.29 -0.08
C ASP A 205 -4.00 -20.41 -1.30
N LEU A 206 -3.11 -21.39 -1.30
CA LEU A 206 -2.18 -21.66 -2.39
C LEU A 206 -2.83 -22.56 -3.45
N SER A 207 -2.12 -23.55 -3.98
CA SER A 207 -2.62 -24.40 -5.05
C SER A 207 -3.83 -25.22 -4.63
N HIS A 208 -4.74 -25.51 -5.59
CA HIS A 208 -6.01 -26.19 -5.33
C HIS A 208 -6.16 -27.49 -6.13
N TYR A 209 -6.44 -28.56 -5.40
CA TYR A 209 -6.90 -29.86 -5.93
C TYR A 209 -5.90 -30.60 -6.82
N TYR A 210 -4.61 -30.30 -6.69
CA TYR A 210 -3.53 -31.07 -7.32
C TYR A 210 -3.15 -32.29 -6.46
N PRO A 211 -2.56 -33.34 -7.09
CA PRO A 211 -1.85 -34.36 -6.35
C PRO A 211 -0.74 -33.74 -5.48
N TYR A 212 -0.50 -34.35 -4.32
CA TYR A 212 0.40 -33.85 -3.26
C TYR A 212 1.73 -33.29 -3.78
N ASP A 213 2.49 -34.06 -4.55
CA ASP A 213 3.83 -33.65 -5.02
C ASP A 213 3.74 -32.44 -5.97
N LYS A 214 2.70 -32.39 -6.82
CA LYS A 214 2.50 -31.24 -7.71
C LYS A 214 2.07 -29.98 -6.94
N ALA A 215 1.21 -30.14 -5.94
CA ALA A 215 0.83 -29.04 -5.06
C ALA A 215 2.07 -28.47 -4.34
N VAL A 216 2.91 -29.30 -3.75
CA VAL A 216 4.15 -28.88 -3.09
C VAL A 216 5.08 -28.13 -4.04
N GLU A 217 5.21 -28.57 -5.30
CA GLU A 217 6.00 -27.87 -6.32
C GLU A 217 5.47 -26.46 -6.57
N LEU A 218 4.16 -26.30 -6.85
CA LEU A 218 3.50 -25.02 -7.13
C LEU A 218 3.58 -24.09 -5.93
N ASP A 219 3.30 -24.61 -4.74
CA ASP A 219 3.30 -23.88 -3.48
C ASP A 219 4.69 -23.39 -3.08
N THR A 220 5.72 -24.21 -3.35
CA THR A 220 7.12 -23.83 -3.12
C THR A 220 7.51 -22.64 -4.01
N ASN A 221 7.08 -22.63 -5.27
CA ASN A 221 7.34 -21.52 -6.18
C ASN A 221 6.64 -20.25 -5.69
N SER A 222 5.36 -20.36 -5.28
CA SER A 222 4.57 -19.24 -4.74
C SER A 222 5.21 -18.66 -3.48
N THR A 223 5.47 -19.51 -2.50
CA THR A 223 6.02 -19.08 -1.20
C THR A 223 7.44 -18.55 -1.32
N SER A 224 8.28 -19.14 -2.20
CA SER A 224 9.62 -18.61 -2.49
C SER A 224 9.58 -17.23 -3.11
N ALA A 225 8.66 -16.97 -4.07
CA ALA A 225 8.53 -15.64 -4.66
C ALA A 225 8.08 -14.60 -3.61
N ILE A 226 7.19 -14.99 -2.68
CA ILE A 226 6.75 -14.12 -1.58
C ILE A 226 7.89 -13.87 -0.59
N GLU A 227 8.64 -14.91 -0.18
CA GLU A 227 9.73 -14.77 0.78
C GLU A 227 10.84 -13.84 0.29
N HIS A 228 11.12 -13.89 -1.03
CA HIS A 228 12.09 -13.01 -1.66
C HIS A 228 11.51 -11.66 -2.11
N LEU A 229 10.21 -11.44 -1.90
CA LEU A 229 9.45 -10.26 -2.34
C LEU A 229 9.64 -9.98 -3.85
N ASP A 230 9.73 -11.06 -4.65
CA ASP A 230 9.97 -11.01 -6.09
C ASP A 230 8.64 -11.05 -6.88
N ALA A 231 8.06 -9.86 -7.09
CA ALA A 231 6.82 -9.70 -7.84
C ALA A 231 6.95 -10.17 -9.31
N GLN A 232 8.14 -9.99 -9.92
CA GLN A 232 8.35 -10.38 -11.33
C GLN A 232 8.38 -11.90 -11.48
N LYS A 233 9.11 -12.58 -10.58
CA LYS A 233 9.12 -14.04 -10.53
C LYS A 233 7.71 -14.58 -10.30
N MET A 234 6.98 -14.05 -9.33
CA MET A 234 5.63 -14.49 -9.01
C MET A 234 4.69 -14.33 -10.19
N LEU A 235 4.67 -13.17 -10.85
CA LEU A 235 3.85 -12.94 -12.03
C LEU A 235 4.22 -13.86 -13.19
N LYS A 236 5.51 -14.09 -13.42
CA LYS A 236 6.00 -15.04 -14.43
C LYS A 236 5.53 -16.46 -14.13
N ASP A 237 5.67 -16.90 -12.89
CA ASP A 237 5.32 -18.27 -12.50
C ASP A 237 3.81 -18.50 -12.56
N ILE A 238 2.98 -17.53 -12.18
CA ILE A 238 1.52 -17.57 -12.37
C ILE A 238 1.16 -17.68 -13.86
N ASN A 239 1.72 -16.82 -14.71
CA ASN A 239 1.43 -16.81 -16.15
C ASN A 239 1.89 -18.09 -16.85
N SER A 240 2.89 -18.80 -16.33
CA SER A 240 3.40 -20.06 -16.86
C SER A 240 2.82 -21.31 -16.15
N HIS A 241 1.83 -21.15 -15.26
CA HIS A 241 1.21 -22.21 -14.44
C HIS A 241 2.23 -22.98 -13.57
N ASN A 242 3.31 -22.34 -13.17
CA ASN A 242 4.31 -22.84 -12.24
C ASN A 242 4.06 -22.38 -10.79
N SER A 243 3.05 -21.57 -10.57
CA SER A 243 2.57 -21.08 -9.27
C SER A 243 1.06 -20.91 -9.34
N GLU A 244 0.39 -21.17 -8.24
CA GLU A 244 -1.05 -20.94 -8.10
C GLU A 244 -1.35 -20.38 -6.72
N ILE A 245 -2.24 -19.39 -6.68
CA ILE A 245 -2.71 -18.71 -5.48
C ILE A 245 -4.05 -18.04 -5.82
N ASP A 246 -4.99 -18.03 -4.92
CA ASP A 246 -6.36 -17.60 -5.23
C ASP A 246 -6.59 -16.08 -5.22
N ALA A 247 -5.67 -15.30 -4.62
CA ALA A 247 -5.71 -13.84 -4.68
C ALA A 247 -4.37 -13.24 -5.16
N PRO A 248 -3.94 -13.52 -6.41
CA PRO A 248 -2.61 -13.13 -6.90
C PRO A 248 -2.38 -11.62 -6.88
N ILE A 249 -3.39 -10.80 -7.20
CA ILE A 249 -3.27 -9.33 -7.20
C ILE A 249 -3.04 -8.79 -5.79
N ALA A 250 -3.72 -9.34 -4.79
CA ALA A 250 -3.53 -8.94 -3.39
C ALA A 250 -2.08 -9.20 -2.93
N VAL A 251 -1.55 -10.38 -3.25
CA VAL A 251 -0.17 -10.75 -2.92
C VAL A 251 0.84 -9.91 -3.69
N LEU A 252 0.66 -9.72 -5.00
CA LEU A 252 1.55 -8.87 -5.82
C LEU A 252 1.52 -7.40 -5.35
N GLY A 253 0.35 -6.88 -4.99
CA GLY A 253 0.20 -5.54 -4.42
C GLY A 253 0.94 -5.40 -3.08
N MET A 254 0.83 -6.42 -2.21
CA MET A 254 1.56 -6.48 -0.93
C MET A 254 3.08 -6.58 -1.16
N ILE A 255 3.55 -7.43 -2.09
CA ILE A 255 4.99 -7.53 -2.43
C ILE A 255 5.52 -6.18 -2.93
N THR A 256 4.77 -5.51 -3.81
CA THR A 256 5.13 -4.18 -4.32
C THR A 256 5.21 -3.14 -3.20
N LEU A 257 4.25 -3.14 -2.28
CA LEU A 257 4.26 -2.31 -1.08
C LEU A 257 5.46 -2.64 -0.17
N ALA A 258 5.72 -3.91 0.08
CA ALA A 258 6.83 -4.37 0.93
C ALA A 258 8.19 -3.92 0.40
N ASN A 259 8.39 -3.96 -0.92
CA ASN A 259 9.60 -3.47 -1.57
C ASN A 259 9.78 -1.95 -1.36
N ARG A 260 8.71 -1.16 -1.36
CA ARG A 260 8.78 0.28 -1.06
C ARG A 260 9.24 0.56 0.37
N TYR A 261 8.93 -0.34 1.31
CA TYR A 261 9.36 -0.24 2.71
C TYR A 261 10.73 -0.88 2.98
N ASN A 262 11.42 -1.44 1.98
CA ASN A 262 12.61 -2.29 2.16
C ASN A 262 12.34 -3.40 3.19
N ALA A 263 11.13 -3.93 3.17
CA ALA A 263 10.70 -4.97 4.08
C ALA A 263 11.35 -6.31 3.76
N LYS A 264 11.20 -7.25 4.68
CA LYS A 264 11.53 -8.66 4.50
C LYS A 264 10.30 -9.50 4.72
N ALA A 265 10.24 -10.64 4.07
CA ALA A 265 9.23 -11.65 4.34
C ALA A 265 9.90 -12.90 4.92
N LYS A 266 9.14 -13.66 5.71
CA LYS A 266 9.58 -14.93 6.30
C LYS A 266 8.43 -15.91 6.28
N ILE A 267 8.66 -17.08 5.68
CA ILE A 267 7.75 -18.22 5.80
C ILE A 267 7.85 -18.75 7.23
N ILE A 268 6.74 -18.79 7.94
CA ILE A 268 6.67 -19.33 9.30
C ILE A 268 6.29 -20.80 9.26
N LYS A 269 5.27 -21.14 8.43
CA LYS A 269 4.80 -22.50 8.28
C LYS A 269 4.20 -22.72 6.90
N TYR A 270 4.36 -23.92 6.39
CA TYR A 270 3.68 -24.46 5.22
C TYR A 270 3.12 -25.84 5.58
N ALA A 271 1.95 -26.14 5.06
CA ALA A 271 1.36 -27.47 4.98
C ALA A 271 0.32 -27.51 3.86
N ASN A 272 -0.23 -28.68 3.58
CA ASN A 272 -1.40 -28.81 2.72
C ASN A 272 -2.47 -29.71 3.38
N SER A 273 -3.67 -29.76 2.80
CA SER A 273 -4.76 -30.53 3.35
C SER A 273 -4.45 -32.05 3.46
N GLY A 274 -3.54 -32.58 2.65
CA GLY A 274 -3.09 -33.96 2.71
C GLY A 274 -2.22 -34.26 3.93
N ASP A 275 -1.51 -33.26 4.48
CA ASP A 275 -0.75 -33.39 5.73
C ASP A 275 -1.67 -33.50 6.94
N VAL A 276 -2.87 -32.89 6.85
CA VAL A 276 -3.85 -32.84 7.94
C VAL A 276 -4.84 -34.01 7.87
N ALA A 277 -5.43 -34.23 6.69
CA ALA A 277 -6.50 -35.22 6.49
C ALA A 277 -6.01 -36.58 5.96
N GLY A 278 -4.76 -36.66 5.49
CA GLY A 278 -4.13 -37.90 5.00
C GLY A 278 -4.42 -38.23 3.54
N ASP A 279 -5.46 -37.68 2.91
CA ASP A 279 -5.74 -37.84 1.47
C ASP A 279 -4.82 -36.94 0.65
N LYS A 280 -3.91 -37.57 -0.11
CA LYS A 280 -2.91 -36.91 -0.94
C LYS A 280 -3.29 -36.86 -2.43
N SER A 281 -4.47 -37.32 -2.79
CA SER A 281 -4.90 -37.36 -4.20
C SER A 281 -5.24 -35.98 -4.76
N ARG A 282 -5.80 -35.09 -3.93
CA ARG A 282 -6.21 -33.73 -4.28
C ARG A 282 -6.11 -32.84 -3.04
N VAL A 283 -5.07 -32.03 -2.98
CA VAL A 283 -4.79 -31.21 -1.80
C VAL A 283 -4.94 -29.72 -2.10
N VAL A 284 -5.08 -28.92 -1.04
CA VAL A 284 -5.03 -27.45 -1.05
C VAL A 284 -3.84 -27.03 -0.20
N GLY A 285 -3.01 -26.11 -0.73
CA GLY A 285 -1.83 -25.62 -0.06
C GLY A 285 -2.13 -24.45 0.88
N TYR A 286 -1.45 -24.40 2.03
CA TYR A 286 -1.61 -23.40 3.08
C TYR A 286 -0.26 -22.84 3.50
N SER A 287 -0.15 -21.52 3.63
CA SER A 287 1.08 -20.90 4.11
C SER A 287 0.82 -19.81 5.13
N SER A 288 1.70 -19.74 6.10
CA SER A 288 1.78 -18.69 7.11
C SER A 288 3.04 -17.89 6.87
N ILE A 289 2.90 -16.62 6.47
CA ILE A 289 4.02 -15.75 6.13
C ILE A 289 3.88 -14.43 6.85
N VAL A 290 5.00 -13.89 7.32
CA VAL A 290 5.07 -12.58 7.97
C VAL A 290 5.94 -11.64 7.15
N VAL A 291 5.45 -10.41 6.96
CA VAL A 291 6.19 -9.34 6.29
C VAL A 291 6.48 -8.24 7.31
N TYR A 292 7.76 -7.87 7.42
CA TYR A 292 8.23 -6.99 8.48
C TYR A 292 9.30 -6.01 7.99
N ILE A 293 9.33 -4.85 8.62
CA ILE A 293 10.37 -3.84 8.41
C ILE A 293 11.48 -4.11 9.41
N PRO A 294 12.73 -4.41 8.96
CA PRO A 294 13.85 -4.72 9.82
C PRO A 294 14.18 -3.63 10.85
N SER A 295 14.61 -4.03 12.06
CA SER A 295 14.90 -3.09 13.16
C SER A 295 16.05 -2.13 12.85
N ASP A 296 17.04 -2.56 12.08
CA ASP A 296 18.18 -1.73 11.64
C ASP A 296 17.76 -0.59 10.70
N LEU A 297 16.60 -0.73 10.07
CA LEU A 297 15.95 0.34 9.31
C LEU A 297 15.07 1.23 10.20
N GLN A 298 14.57 0.70 11.32
CA GLN A 298 13.78 1.46 12.31
C GLN A 298 14.63 2.43 13.14
N GLU A 299 15.84 2.03 13.54
CA GLU A 299 16.74 2.88 14.33
C GLU A 299 17.26 4.13 13.56
N LYS A 300 17.12 4.14 12.23
CA LYS A 300 17.43 5.29 11.38
C LYS A 300 16.28 6.28 11.23
N GLY A 301 15.18 6.04 11.89
CA GLY A 301 14.03 6.92 11.97
C GLY A 301 12.77 6.18 12.37
N ASP A 302 12.13 6.61 13.44
CA ASP A 302 10.80 6.21 13.91
C ASP A 302 9.66 6.42 12.87
N MET A 303 10.02 6.38 11.56
CA MET A 303 9.18 6.85 10.46
C MET A 303 9.46 6.15 9.13
N ILE A 304 9.46 4.79 9.10
CA ILE A 304 9.37 4.07 7.81
C ILE A 304 7.91 3.71 7.51
N MET A 305 7.02 4.59 7.84
CA MET A 305 5.72 4.76 7.20
C MET A 305 5.71 6.20 6.70
N LYS A 306 5.90 6.42 5.40
CA LYS A 306 6.16 7.72 4.79
C LYS A 306 7.33 8.46 5.48
N VAL A 307 8.55 8.21 5.10
CA VAL A 307 9.51 9.30 5.08
C VAL A 307 9.09 10.17 3.90
N GLU A 308 8.03 10.94 4.12
CA GLU A 308 7.84 12.14 3.35
C GLU A 308 9.09 12.96 3.64
N TYR A 309 9.90 13.18 2.62
CA TYR A 309 11.07 14.08 2.74
C TYR A 309 10.61 15.46 3.23
N LEU A 310 9.36 15.84 2.88
CA LEU A 310 8.69 17.07 3.27
C LEU A 310 7.40 16.78 4.05
N SER A 311 7.13 17.56 5.10
CA SER A 311 5.84 17.55 5.80
C SER A 311 4.70 18.05 4.90
N LYS A 312 3.46 17.81 5.31
CA LYS A 312 2.28 18.30 4.59
C LYS A 312 2.30 19.84 4.46
N GLU A 313 2.67 20.53 5.52
CA GLU A 313 2.76 21.98 5.56
C GLU A 313 3.87 22.51 4.62
N GLU A 314 5.00 21.84 4.56
CA GLU A 314 6.11 22.16 3.65
C GLU A 314 5.70 21.97 2.18
N LYS A 315 4.95 20.90 1.86
CA LYS A 315 4.42 20.65 0.52
C LYS A 315 3.42 21.73 0.09
N VAL A 316 2.46 22.05 0.95
CA VAL A 316 1.48 23.11 0.68
C VAL A 316 2.18 24.43 0.43
N LYS A 317 3.19 24.78 1.23
CA LYS A 317 3.99 26.00 1.04
C LYS A 317 4.75 26.02 -0.29
N LEU A 318 5.33 24.89 -0.70
CA LEU A 318 6.01 24.82 -2.01
C LEU A 318 5.04 24.94 -3.18
N LEU A 319 3.85 24.35 -3.09
CA LEU A 319 2.79 24.50 -4.11
C LEU A 319 2.32 25.97 -4.19
N GLU A 320 2.17 26.65 -3.06
CA GLU A 320 1.84 28.08 -3.03
C GLU A 320 2.95 28.91 -3.69
N ILE A 321 4.23 28.66 -3.36
CA ILE A 321 5.38 29.33 -3.98
C ILE A 321 5.38 29.11 -5.50
N ALA A 322 5.17 27.88 -5.95
CA ALA A 322 5.12 27.56 -7.38
C ALA A 322 3.99 28.32 -8.08
N LYS A 323 2.77 28.31 -7.51
CA LYS A 323 1.60 28.99 -8.04
C LYS A 323 1.82 30.51 -8.16
N LEU A 324 2.29 31.14 -7.09
CA LEU A 324 2.60 32.58 -7.10
C LEU A 324 3.70 32.91 -8.11
N SER A 325 4.71 32.06 -8.28
CA SER A 325 5.77 32.26 -9.26
C SER A 325 5.26 32.20 -10.70
N ILE A 326 4.33 31.28 -10.99
CA ILE A 326 3.68 31.19 -12.30
C ILE A 326 2.83 32.45 -12.56
N ILE A 327 2.01 32.87 -11.59
CA ILE A 327 1.18 34.07 -11.70
C ILE A 327 2.05 35.32 -11.96
N GLU A 328 3.17 35.45 -11.20
CA GLU A 328 4.09 36.58 -11.39
C GLU A 328 4.69 36.55 -12.81
N ALA A 329 5.10 35.38 -13.30
CA ALA A 329 5.73 35.22 -14.60
C ALA A 329 4.77 35.49 -15.76
N VAL A 330 3.51 35.08 -15.65
CA VAL A 330 2.49 35.21 -16.69
C VAL A 330 1.89 36.61 -16.73
N THR A 331 1.60 37.20 -15.56
CA THR A 331 0.90 38.50 -15.50
C THR A 331 1.86 39.70 -15.42
N GLY A 332 3.14 39.48 -15.11
CA GLY A 332 4.10 40.55 -14.80
C GLY A 332 3.82 41.31 -13.49
N LYS A 333 2.80 40.89 -12.71
CA LYS A 333 2.42 41.54 -11.44
C LYS A 333 3.17 40.89 -10.29
N ARG A 334 3.91 41.70 -9.52
CA ARG A 334 4.67 41.24 -8.35
C ARG A 334 3.77 40.50 -7.36
N GLN A 335 4.20 39.32 -6.91
CA GLN A 335 3.53 38.52 -5.90
C GLN A 335 4.24 38.60 -4.55
N PHE A 336 3.48 38.38 -3.46
CA PHE A 336 4.03 38.27 -2.11
C PHE A 336 4.16 36.81 -1.72
N PHE A 337 5.38 36.30 -1.67
CA PHE A 337 5.68 34.93 -1.32
C PHE A 337 5.60 34.69 0.18
N PRO A 338 5.18 33.49 0.63
CA PRO A 338 5.19 33.15 2.05
C PRO A 338 6.62 33.18 2.62
N ASN A 339 6.74 33.54 3.90
CA ASN A 339 8.01 33.48 4.59
C ASN A 339 8.42 32.02 4.84
N VAL A 340 9.62 31.65 4.41
CA VAL A 340 10.16 30.29 4.57
C VAL A 340 11.01 30.24 5.82
N THR A 341 10.49 29.58 6.85
CA THR A 341 11.17 29.37 8.14
C THR A 341 11.67 27.94 8.29
N GLU A 342 11.11 27.00 7.55
CA GLU A 342 11.38 25.56 7.60
C GLU A 342 12.80 25.27 7.09
N GLU A 343 13.60 24.61 7.91
CA GLU A 343 15.01 24.31 7.57
C GLU A 343 15.11 23.38 6.35
N LYS A 344 14.19 22.44 6.20
CA LYS A 344 14.11 21.53 5.06
C LYS A 344 13.99 22.27 3.72
N LEU A 345 13.16 23.31 3.68
CA LEU A 345 12.95 24.11 2.47
C LEU A 345 14.16 25.00 2.12
N LYS A 346 15.07 25.22 3.08
CA LYS A 346 16.32 25.93 2.89
C LYS A 346 17.48 25.03 2.48
N GLU A 347 17.32 23.69 2.59
CA GLU A 347 18.32 22.75 2.09
C GLU A 347 18.43 22.85 0.57
N ASN A 348 19.65 22.72 0.04
CA ASN A 348 19.84 22.68 -1.40
C ASN A 348 19.27 21.37 -1.98
N CYS A 349 18.31 21.47 -2.90
CA CYS A 349 17.68 20.33 -3.54
C CYS A 349 17.40 20.59 -5.02
N GLY A 350 17.48 19.51 -5.81
CA GLY A 350 16.91 19.50 -7.15
C GLY A 350 15.39 19.34 -7.08
N ALA A 351 14.68 20.00 -7.99
CA ALA A 351 13.23 19.85 -8.09
C ALA A 351 12.75 20.06 -9.53
N PHE A 352 11.58 19.46 -9.85
CA PHE A 352 10.84 19.71 -11.07
C PHE A 352 9.46 20.26 -10.73
N VAL A 353 8.96 21.15 -11.57
CA VAL A 353 7.55 21.56 -11.54
C VAL A 353 6.91 21.17 -12.86
N THR A 354 5.88 20.38 -12.77
CA THR A 354 5.03 19.98 -13.89
C THR A 354 3.71 20.73 -13.81
N ILE A 355 3.33 21.35 -14.91
CA ILE A 355 2.06 22.04 -15.10
C ILE A 355 1.20 21.18 -16.00
N LYS A 356 -0.04 20.92 -15.59
CA LYS A 356 -1.06 20.20 -16.37
C LYS A 356 -2.28 21.10 -16.58
N GLU A 357 -2.99 20.92 -17.68
CA GLU A 357 -4.33 21.44 -17.94
C GLU A 357 -5.21 20.30 -18.43
N ASN A 358 -6.33 20.03 -17.79
CA ASN A 358 -7.23 18.90 -18.10
C ASN A 358 -6.50 17.52 -18.12
N ASN A 359 -5.60 17.29 -17.18
CA ASN A 359 -4.71 16.12 -17.09
C ASN A 359 -3.67 15.98 -18.23
N GLU A 360 -3.57 16.92 -19.17
CA GLU A 360 -2.56 16.96 -20.21
C GLU A 360 -1.36 17.80 -19.81
N LEU A 361 -0.15 17.37 -20.20
CA LEU A 361 1.08 18.10 -19.92
C LEU A 361 1.06 19.47 -20.62
N ARG A 362 1.23 20.55 -19.82
CA ARG A 362 1.25 21.95 -20.30
C ARG A 362 2.63 22.61 -20.16
N GLY A 363 3.51 22.09 -19.30
CA GLY A 363 4.88 22.50 -19.11
C GLY A 363 5.57 21.69 -18.03
N CYS A 364 6.90 21.46 -18.15
CA CYS A 364 7.66 20.75 -17.13
C CYS A 364 9.14 21.14 -17.24
N ILE A 365 9.65 21.81 -16.21
CA ILE A 365 11.07 22.20 -16.10
C ILE A 365 11.58 21.86 -14.69
N GLY A 366 12.87 21.51 -14.60
CA GLY A 366 13.50 21.23 -13.32
C GLY A 366 15.01 21.37 -13.33
N TYR A 367 15.57 21.44 -12.13
CA TYR A 367 17.01 21.37 -11.89
C TYR A 367 17.37 20.08 -11.18
N ILE A 368 18.35 19.37 -11.73
CA ILE A 368 18.87 18.11 -11.17
C ILE A 368 19.85 18.38 -10.03
N GLN A 369 20.65 19.45 -10.17
CA GLN A 369 21.70 19.77 -9.22
C GLN A 369 21.13 20.59 -8.06
N ALA A 370 21.46 20.18 -6.84
CA ALA A 370 21.10 20.84 -5.60
C ALA A 370 21.99 22.08 -5.36
N VAL A 371 21.84 23.12 -6.19
CA VAL A 371 22.68 24.33 -6.15
C VAL A 371 22.04 25.49 -5.41
N LYS A 372 20.74 25.40 -5.13
CA LYS A 372 19.96 26.45 -4.45
C LYS A 372 19.05 25.81 -3.40
N PRO A 373 18.61 26.59 -2.39
CA PRO A 373 17.54 26.21 -1.49
C PRO A 373 16.30 25.69 -2.25
N LEU A 374 15.65 24.66 -1.71
CA LEU A 374 14.51 23.98 -2.37
C LEU A 374 13.41 24.96 -2.76
N TYR A 375 13.03 25.89 -1.86
CA TYR A 375 11.98 26.88 -2.14
C TYR A 375 12.36 27.84 -3.29
N GLU A 376 13.63 28.18 -3.43
CA GLU A 376 14.11 29.01 -4.55
C GLU A 376 14.17 28.20 -5.85
N THR A 377 14.60 26.92 -5.77
CA THR A 377 14.58 26.00 -6.90
C THR A 377 13.16 25.87 -7.44
N VAL A 378 12.18 25.58 -6.58
CA VAL A 378 10.77 25.46 -6.98
C VAL A 378 10.24 26.75 -7.59
N LYS A 379 10.57 27.91 -7.00
CA LYS A 379 10.18 29.21 -7.53
C LYS A 379 10.70 29.43 -8.95
N ASP A 380 11.98 29.15 -9.21
CA ASP A 380 12.62 29.35 -10.51
C ASP A 380 12.10 28.40 -11.58
N VAL A 381 11.98 27.09 -11.24
CA VAL A 381 11.53 26.07 -12.21
C VAL A 381 10.04 26.18 -12.51
N ALA A 382 9.19 26.61 -11.55
CA ALA A 382 7.78 26.90 -11.78
C ALA A 382 7.59 28.01 -12.82
N LYS A 383 8.32 29.12 -12.64
CA LYS A 383 8.36 30.22 -13.63
C LYS A 383 8.80 29.70 -14.99
N SER A 384 9.87 28.93 -15.04
CA SER A 384 10.42 28.42 -16.30
C SER A 384 9.48 27.42 -16.98
N ALA A 385 8.77 26.58 -16.22
CA ALA A 385 7.79 25.64 -16.75
C ALA A 385 6.61 26.36 -17.41
N ALA A 386 6.21 27.53 -16.89
CA ALA A 386 5.11 28.30 -17.43
C ALA A 386 5.46 29.10 -18.70
N VAL A 387 6.68 29.66 -18.78
CA VAL A 387 7.00 30.63 -19.85
C VAL A 387 8.24 30.31 -20.68
N ASN A 388 9.06 29.34 -20.28
CA ASN A 388 10.33 29.01 -20.94
C ASN A 388 10.45 27.54 -21.40
N ASP A 389 9.41 26.74 -21.29
CA ASP A 389 9.41 25.39 -21.84
C ASP A 389 9.21 25.46 -23.36
N TYR A 390 10.28 25.23 -24.11
CA TYR A 390 10.29 25.37 -25.57
C TYR A 390 9.32 24.41 -26.32
N ARG A 391 8.79 23.41 -25.63
CA ARG A 391 7.83 22.45 -26.20
C ARG A 391 6.42 23.03 -26.31
N PHE A 392 6.13 24.11 -25.57
CA PHE A 392 4.82 24.72 -25.44
C PHE A 392 4.89 26.24 -25.64
N ASN A 393 3.79 26.84 -26.05
CA ASN A 393 3.65 28.29 -25.96
C ASN A 393 3.64 28.74 -24.49
N PRO A 394 4.11 29.94 -24.15
CA PRO A 394 3.94 30.47 -22.80
C PRO A 394 2.50 30.38 -22.30
N VAL A 395 2.30 30.05 -21.03
CA VAL A 395 0.99 30.02 -20.40
C VAL A 395 0.34 31.42 -20.48
N ALA A 396 -0.91 31.48 -20.89
CA ALA A 396 -1.68 32.71 -20.97
C ALA A 396 -2.46 32.98 -19.64
N GLU A 397 -2.80 34.27 -19.40
CA GLU A 397 -3.46 34.68 -18.15
C GLU A 397 -4.82 33.99 -17.94
N ASN A 398 -5.55 33.66 -19.00
CA ASN A 398 -6.84 32.95 -18.96
C ASN A 398 -6.73 31.43 -18.74
N GLU A 399 -5.54 30.88 -18.70
CA GLU A 399 -5.28 29.46 -18.35
C GLU A 399 -5.03 29.28 -16.85
N LEU A 400 -4.63 30.32 -16.12
CA LEU A 400 -4.11 30.23 -14.74
C LEU A 400 -5.06 29.48 -13.77
N ASP A 401 -6.37 29.69 -13.88
CA ASP A 401 -7.37 29.05 -13.00
C ASP A 401 -7.62 27.56 -13.34
N LYS A 402 -7.08 27.07 -14.44
CA LYS A 402 -7.25 25.68 -14.91
C LYS A 402 -6.00 24.84 -14.72
N LEU A 403 -4.91 25.46 -14.28
CA LEU A 403 -3.65 24.76 -14.13
C LEU A 403 -3.66 23.87 -12.88
N GLU A 404 -3.16 22.66 -13.04
CA GLU A 404 -2.86 21.72 -11.98
C GLU A 404 -1.35 21.60 -11.84
N LEU A 405 -0.85 21.72 -10.61
CA LEU A 405 0.59 21.71 -10.33
C LEU A 405 1.02 20.42 -9.66
N GLU A 406 2.14 19.87 -10.11
CA GLU A 406 2.83 18.74 -9.50
C GLU A 406 4.29 19.09 -9.30
N ILE A 407 4.81 18.85 -8.10
CA ILE A 407 6.21 19.11 -7.74
C ILE A 407 6.89 17.77 -7.46
N SER A 408 8.06 17.56 -8.09
CA SER A 408 8.94 16.41 -7.81
C SER A 408 10.20 16.93 -7.14
N VAL A 409 10.41 16.61 -5.87
CA VAL A 409 11.63 16.98 -5.11
C VAL A 409 12.59 15.81 -5.13
N LEU A 410 13.83 16.04 -5.57
CA LEU A 410 14.84 14.98 -5.70
C LEU A 410 15.59 14.79 -4.39
N THR A 411 15.74 13.54 -3.95
CA THR A 411 16.66 13.24 -2.84
C THR A 411 18.11 13.46 -3.27
N PRO A 412 19.03 13.68 -2.32
CA PRO A 412 20.45 13.79 -2.63
C PRO A 412 20.97 12.61 -3.47
N LEU A 413 21.83 12.92 -4.45
CA LEU A 413 22.43 11.91 -5.31
C LEU A 413 23.33 10.97 -4.50
N LYS A 414 23.07 9.66 -4.56
CA LYS A 414 23.91 8.61 -3.97
C LYS A 414 24.72 7.93 -5.06
N LYS A 415 26.08 8.05 -5.01
CA LYS A 415 26.94 7.27 -5.91
C LYS A 415 26.88 5.80 -5.56
N ILE A 416 26.56 4.96 -6.55
CA ILE A 416 26.52 3.49 -6.36
C ILE A 416 27.82 2.84 -6.82
N LYS A 417 28.12 1.70 -6.24
CA LYS A 417 29.28 0.87 -6.61
C LYS A 417 28.85 -0.40 -7.35
N ASP A 418 27.62 -0.82 -7.15
CA ASP A 418 27.05 -2.03 -7.75
C ASP A 418 25.69 -1.66 -8.38
N ILE A 419 25.48 -2.08 -9.63
CA ILE A 419 24.21 -1.91 -10.32
C ILE A 419 23.04 -2.66 -9.65
N ASN A 420 23.33 -3.62 -8.79
CA ASN A 420 22.33 -4.31 -7.98
C ASN A 420 21.67 -3.39 -6.92
N GLU A 421 22.31 -2.25 -6.59
CA GLU A 421 21.70 -1.21 -5.76
C GLU A 421 20.56 -0.44 -6.48
N ILE A 422 20.40 -0.61 -7.80
CA ILE A 422 19.35 0.06 -8.58
C ILE A 422 18.05 -0.72 -8.43
N GLU A 423 16.99 -0.03 -7.99
CA GLU A 423 15.62 -0.48 -7.95
C GLU A 423 14.80 0.29 -8.99
N VAL A 424 14.34 -0.41 -10.04
CA VAL A 424 13.50 0.20 -11.09
C VAL A 424 12.16 0.62 -10.49
N GLY A 425 11.70 1.82 -10.84
CA GLY A 425 10.47 2.42 -10.29
C GLY A 425 10.66 3.22 -8.99
N LYS A 426 11.76 2.98 -8.27
CA LYS A 426 12.10 3.71 -7.04
C LYS A 426 13.24 4.70 -7.27
N HIS A 427 14.27 4.26 -7.97
CA HIS A 427 15.45 5.06 -8.23
C HIS A 427 15.40 5.69 -9.61
N GLY A 428 15.65 7.00 -9.68
CA GLY A 428 16.15 7.66 -10.87
C GLY A 428 17.64 7.41 -10.99
N LEU A 429 18.17 7.53 -12.20
CA LEU A 429 19.58 7.34 -12.50
C LEU A 429 20.20 8.60 -13.04
N VAL A 430 21.42 8.90 -12.60
CA VAL A 430 22.31 9.86 -13.24
C VAL A 430 23.56 9.14 -13.71
N MET A 431 23.90 9.31 -15.00
CA MET A 431 25.17 8.86 -15.58
C MET A 431 26.09 10.07 -15.78
N LYS A 432 27.35 9.94 -15.36
CA LYS A 432 28.38 10.94 -15.61
C LYS A 432 29.65 10.29 -16.12
N GLN A 433 30.20 10.83 -17.21
CA GLN A 433 31.52 10.45 -17.75
C GLN A 433 32.18 11.67 -18.38
N GLY A 434 33.24 12.17 -17.80
CA GLY A 434 33.86 13.41 -18.22
C GLY A 434 32.90 14.59 -18.14
N PHE A 435 32.66 15.27 -19.27
CA PHE A 435 31.70 16.40 -19.38
C PHE A 435 30.27 15.94 -19.70
N ASN A 436 30.08 14.68 -20.05
CA ASN A 436 28.77 14.13 -20.38
C ASN A 436 28.00 13.78 -19.11
N SER A 437 26.74 14.20 -19.03
CA SER A 437 25.84 13.86 -17.93
C SER A 437 24.41 13.81 -18.41
N GLY A 438 23.67 12.80 -17.97
CA GLY A 438 22.25 12.64 -18.25
C GLY A 438 21.53 11.93 -17.12
N LEU A 439 20.23 12.14 -17.07
CA LEU A 439 19.37 11.65 -16.00
C LEU A 439 18.07 11.14 -16.59
N LEU A 440 17.54 10.11 -15.93
CA LEU A 440 16.14 9.65 -16.07
C LEU A 440 15.51 9.53 -14.69
N LEU A 441 14.27 10.03 -14.57
CA LEU A 441 13.47 9.96 -13.35
C LEU A 441 13.00 8.52 -13.08
N PRO A 442 12.66 8.17 -11.83
CA PRO A 442 12.22 6.81 -11.47
C PRO A 442 11.01 6.33 -12.29
N GLN A 443 10.03 7.20 -12.50
CA GLN A 443 8.79 6.88 -13.21
C GLN A 443 8.99 6.55 -14.68
N VAL A 444 10.02 7.07 -15.34
CA VAL A 444 10.26 6.81 -16.77
C VAL A 444 10.45 5.34 -17.05
N ALA A 445 11.20 4.64 -16.21
CA ALA A 445 11.43 3.21 -16.41
C ALA A 445 10.15 2.38 -16.24
N THR A 446 9.24 2.78 -15.35
CA THR A 446 7.95 2.11 -15.16
C THR A 446 6.95 2.45 -16.25
N GLU A 447 6.89 3.69 -16.71
CA GLU A 447 6.02 4.12 -17.81
C GLU A 447 6.31 3.35 -19.13
N TYR A 448 7.59 3.06 -19.38
CA TYR A 448 8.02 2.33 -20.56
C TYR A 448 8.25 0.83 -20.33
N ASN A 449 7.91 0.30 -19.14
CA ASN A 449 8.13 -1.10 -18.75
C ASN A 449 9.58 -1.58 -19.00
N TRP A 450 10.56 -0.74 -18.68
CA TRP A 450 11.97 -1.08 -18.84
C TRP A 450 12.48 -1.94 -17.69
N ASP A 451 13.29 -2.93 -18.04
CA ASP A 451 14.12 -3.61 -17.08
C ASP A 451 15.34 -2.74 -16.68
N LYS A 452 16.05 -3.15 -15.64
CA LYS A 452 17.26 -2.47 -15.14
C LYS A 452 18.30 -2.25 -16.24
N GLY A 453 18.51 -3.25 -17.10
CA GLY A 453 19.50 -3.18 -18.20
C GLY A 453 19.11 -2.13 -19.23
N THR A 454 17.84 -2.08 -19.62
CA THR A 454 17.31 -1.08 -20.53
C THR A 454 17.36 0.32 -19.91
N PHE A 455 17.00 0.44 -18.63
CA PHE A 455 17.07 1.72 -17.92
C PHE A 455 18.49 2.29 -17.85
N LEU A 456 19.51 1.46 -17.60
CA LEU A 456 20.92 1.85 -17.67
C LEU A 456 21.32 2.33 -19.07
N LYS A 457 20.95 1.58 -20.13
CA LYS A 457 21.25 1.92 -21.54
C LYS A 457 20.62 3.25 -21.94
N GLU A 458 19.35 3.45 -21.61
CA GLU A 458 18.62 4.66 -21.97
C GLU A 458 19.12 5.88 -21.17
N THR A 459 19.56 5.68 -19.91
CA THR A 459 20.21 6.75 -19.15
C THR A 459 21.57 7.14 -19.74
N CYS A 460 22.36 6.16 -20.24
CA CYS A 460 23.58 6.45 -21.00
C CYS A 460 23.27 7.27 -22.26
N ARG A 461 22.25 6.86 -23.03
CA ARG A 461 21.82 7.58 -24.22
C ARG A 461 21.41 9.02 -23.89
N LYS A 462 20.67 9.21 -22.79
CA LYS A 462 20.27 10.54 -22.29
C LYS A 462 21.45 11.41 -21.89
N ALA A 463 22.54 10.78 -21.43
CA ALA A 463 23.81 11.45 -21.12
C ALA A 463 24.68 11.74 -22.35
N GLY A 464 24.25 11.37 -23.56
CA GLY A 464 25.08 11.46 -24.77
C GLY A 464 26.24 10.47 -24.81
N LEU A 465 26.10 9.35 -24.09
CA LEU A 465 27.09 8.28 -23.99
C LEU A 465 26.65 7.05 -24.81
N PRO A 466 27.60 6.18 -25.20
CA PRO A 466 27.28 4.85 -25.75
C PRO A 466 26.39 4.06 -24.77
N GLN A 467 25.47 3.23 -25.29
CA GLN A 467 24.48 2.50 -24.48
C GLN A 467 25.09 1.54 -23.44
N ASP A 468 26.31 1.12 -23.63
CA ASP A 468 27.06 0.22 -22.73
C ASP A 468 28.10 0.95 -21.86
N ALA A 469 28.15 2.28 -21.93
CA ALA A 469 29.09 3.12 -21.13
C ALA A 469 28.95 2.89 -19.62
N TRP A 470 27.79 2.45 -19.13
CA TRP A 470 27.58 2.11 -17.73
C TRP A 470 28.47 0.96 -17.21
N LYS A 471 29.08 0.18 -18.13
CA LYS A 471 30.04 -0.89 -17.80
C LYS A 471 31.48 -0.37 -17.65
N ASP A 472 31.74 0.85 -18.12
CA ASP A 472 33.07 1.45 -18.06
C ASP A 472 33.35 1.97 -16.64
N LYS A 473 34.53 1.66 -16.09
CA LYS A 473 34.96 2.11 -14.77
C LYS A 473 35.07 3.64 -14.63
N SER A 474 35.19 4.37 -15.74
CA SER A 474 35.20 5.83 -15.75
C SER A 474 33.80 6.43 -15.72
N THR A 475 32.75 5.63 -15.87
CA THR A 475 31.36 6.09 -15.74
C THR A 475 30.92 6.06 -14.28
N GLU A 476 30.52 7.19 -13.79
CA GLU A 476 29.93 7.31 -12.47
C GLU A 476 28.41 7.19 -12.57
N ILE A 477 27.85 6.27 -11.76
CA ILE A 477 26.41 6.02 -11.69
C ILE A 477 25.94 6.52 -10.32
N TYR A 478 24.90 7.36 -10.33
CA TYR A 478 24.24 7.83 -9.12
C TYR A 478 22.77 7.44 -9.16
N THR A 479 22.22 7.10 -8.00
CA THR A 479 20.78 6.92 -7.78
C THR A 479 20.24 8.10 -6.98
N PHE A 480 18.96 8.38 -7.17
CA PHE A 480 18.17 9.29 -6.35
C PHE A 480 16.73 8.82 -6.36
N SER A 481 15.93 9.27 -5.40
CA SER A 481 14.48 9.12 -5.40
C SER A 481 13.82 10.47 -5.62
N ALA A 482 12.57 10.49 -6.04
CA ALA A 482 11.79 11.70 -6.17
C ALA A 482 10.55 11.60 -5.27
N GLU A 483 10.31 12.62 -4.45
CA GLU A 483 9.03 12.79 -3.78
C GLU A 483 8.13 13.65 -4.65
N VAL A 484 7.00 13.08 -5.09
CA VAL A 484 6.06 13.72 -6.01
C VAL A 484 4.77 14.06 -5.24
N PHE A 485 4.32 15.30 -5.36
CA PHE A 485 3.08 15.77 -4.75
C PHE A 485 2.44 16.89 -5.58
N GLY A 486 1.12 17.02 -5.50
CA GLY A 486 0.33 18.01 -6.20
C GLY A 486 -0.76 18.63 -5.33
N GLU A 487 -1.57 19.50 -5.91
CA GLU A 487 -2.75 20.08 -5.23
C GLU A 487 -3.76 18.96 -4.91
N GLU A 488 -4.19 18.88 -3.65
CA GLU A 488 -5.31 18.00 -3.26
C GLU A 488 -6.60 18.56 -3.90
N LYS A 489 -7.31 17.72 -4.69
CA LYS A 489 -8.63 18.07 -5.27
C LYS A 489 -9.73 17.95 -4.22
#